data_7dbbf0175e044f25374b8778a477c63c
#
_entry.id   7dbbf0175e044f25374b8778a477c63c
#
_cell.length_a   1.000
_cell.length_b   1.000
_cell.length_c   1.000
_cell.angle_alpha   90.00
_cell.angle_beta   90.00
_cell.angle_gamma   90.00
#
_symmetry.space_group_name_H-M   'P 1'
#
loop_
_entity.id
_entity.type
_entity.pdbx_description
1 polymer ?
#
loop_
_entity_poly.entity_id
_entity_poly.type
_entity_poly.pdbx_seq_one_letter_code
_entity_poly.pdbx_strand_id
1 'polypeptide(L)'
;SQALAVFDSFYRAGALVFGGGHVVLPLLDAEVVQSSWVTPDAFLTGYGAAQAVPGPLFTFAAYLGAVLGPEPNGVIGAGLALLAIFLPGFLLLVGVLPFWDRFRTMAKAQSLMRGANAAVVGILGAALYSPVFTTAIGNPRDFTLALAGFVALTVWKAAPWIVVGLSALGGTALALIG
;
A
#
# COMPACT_ATOMS: atom_id res chain seq x y z
N SER A 1 13.67 -20.11 11.79
CA SER A 1 12.37 -20.76 11.51
C SER A 1 11.63 -19.91 10.47
N GLN A 2 10.74 -20.53 9.70
CA GLN A 2 9.95 -19.83 8.66
C GLN A 2 9.14 -18.68 9.24
N ALA A 3 8.57 -18.83 10.44
CA ALA A 3 7.85 -17.77 11.13
C ALA A 3 8.72 -16.51 11.37
N LEU A 4 10.01 -16.69 11.67
CA LEU A 4 10.92 -15.55 11.80
C LEU A 4 11.22 -14.89 10.45
N ALA A 5 11.30 -15.63 9.37
CA ALA A 5 11.47 -15.08 8.03
C ALA A 5 10.25 -14.25 7.61
N VAL A 6 9.04 -14.79 7.83
CA VAL A 6 7.79 -14.06 7.59
C VAL A 6 7.74 -12.77 8.43
N PHE A 7 8.01 -12.88 9.74
CA PHE A 7 8.05 -11.71 10.62
C PHE A 7 9.05 -10.65 10.13
N ASP A 8 10.27 -11.06 9.79
CA ASP A 8 11.34 -10.16 9.33
C ASP A 8 10.93 -9.42 8.04
N SER A 9 10.37 -10.12 7.05
CA SER A 9 9.93 -9.53 5.79
C SER A 9 8.86 -8.45 6.00
N PHE A 10 7.81 -8.75 6.78
CA PHE A 10 6.77 -7.77 7.06
C PHE A 10 7.25 -6.64 7.99
N TYR A 11 8.12 -6.93 8.94
CA TYR A 11 8.74 -5.92 9.79
C TYR A 11 9.60 -4.94 8.97
N ARG A 12 10.43 -5.43 8.05
CA ARG A 12 11.23 -4.59 7.15
C ARG A 12 10.35 -3.74 6.24
N ALA A 13 9.32 -4.34 5.65
CA ALA A 13 8.36 -3.59 4.85
C ALA A 13 7.73 -2.45 5.67
N GLY A 14 7.29 -2.71 6.91
CA GLY A 14 6.75 -1.70 7.81
C GLY A 14 7.76 -0.64 8.26
N ALA A 15 9.02 -1.02 8.48
CA ALA A 15 10.08 -0.11 8.91
C ALA A 15 10.55 0.85 7.80
N LEU A 16 10.47 0.42 6.55
CA LEU A 16 10.92 1.17 5.38
C LEU A 16 9.82 2.03 4.75
N VAL A 17 8.60 1.90 5.21
CA VAL A 17 7.49 2.73 4.70
C VAL A 17 7.54 4.13 5.29
N PHE A 18 7.82 5.09 4.43
CA PHE A 18 7.69 6.50 4.71
C PHE A 18 6.58 7.09 3.84
N GLY A 19 5.53 7.63 4.44
CA GLY A 19 4.56 8.46 3.75
C GLY A 19 3.24 7.84 3.31
N GLY A 20 2.93 6.62 3.70
CA GLY A 20 1.58 6.06 3.52
C GLY A 20 1.53 4.67 2.89
N GLY A 21 0.32 4.09 2.91
CA GLY A 21 0.09 2.70 2.57
C GLY A 21 0.45 2.29 1.13
N HIS A 22 0.46 3.22 0.19
CA HIS A 22 0.81 2.88 -1.20
C HIS A 22 2.30 2.58 -1.41
N VAL A 23 3.18 3.11 -0.56
CA VAL A 23 4.62 2.84 -0.61
C VAL A 23 4.95 1.43 -0.11
N VAL A 24 4.06 0.83 0.67
CA VAL A 24 4.25 -0.54 1.17
C VAL A 24 4.12 -1.59 0.07
N LEU A 25 3.39 -1.30 -1.01
CA LEU A 25 3.14 -2.27 -2.08
C LEU A 25 4.41 -2.80 -2.74
N PRO A 26 5.30 -1.95 -3.30
CA PRO A 26 6.53 -2.46 -3.92
C PRO A 26 7.43 -3.17 -2.91
N LEU A 27 7.39 -2.78 -1.63
CA LEU A 27 8.15 -3.45 -0.58
C LEU A 27 7.59 -4.83 -0.29
N LEU A 28 6.27 -4.96 -0.15
CA LEU A 28 5.62 -6.26 0.05
C LEU A 28 5.74 -7.16 -1.19
N ASP A 29 5.61 -6.60 -2.39
CA ASP A 29 5.82 -7.35 -3.63
C ASP A 29 7.22 -7.99 -3.67
N ALA A 30 8.25 -7.19 -3.38
CA ALA A 30 9.63 -7.67 -3.31
C ALA A 30 9.83 -8.76 -2.24
N GLU A 31 9.14 -8.67 -1.11
CA GLU A 31 9.31 -9.62 -0.01
C GLU A 31 8.50 -10.92 -0.22
N VAL A 32 7.27 -10.85 -0.73
CA VAL A 32 6.39 -12.05 -0.75
C VAL A 32 6.14 -12.61 -2.15
N VAL A 33 6.18 -11.79 -3.20
CA VAL A 33 5.99 -12.27 -4.58
C VAL A 33 7.30 -12.75 -5.17
N GLN A 34 8.38 -11.98 -5.05
CA GLN A 34 9.69 -12.37 -5.56
C GLN A 34 10.26 -13.59 -4.82
N SER A 35 9.91 -13.79 -3.56
CA SER A 35 10.22 -15.00 -2.79
C SER A 35 9.31 -16.19 -3.12
N SER A 36 8.32 -16.02 -4.01
CA SER A 36 7.33 -17.02 -4.38
C SER A 36 6.46 -17.51 -3.20
N TRP A 37 6.30 -16.70 -2.17
CA TRP A 37 5.40 -17.01 -1.05
C TRP A 37 3.95 -16.72 -1.38
N VAL A 38 3.70 -15.74 -2.27
CA VAL A 38 2.38 -15.37 -2.78
C VAL A 38 2.45 -15.24 -4.29
N THR A 39 1.44 -15.72 -5.00
CA THR A 39 1.39 -15.53 -6.46
C THR A 39 1.05 -14.09 -6.83
N PRO A 40 1.52 -13.57 -7.98
CA PRO A 40 1.16 -12.23 -8.44
C PRO A 40 -0.35 -11.98 -8.49
N ASP A 41 -1.13 -12.96 -8.93
CA ASP A 41 -2.59 -12.87 -9.01
C ASP A 41 -3.24 -12.75 -7.62
N ALA A 42 -2.79 -13.54 -6.66
CA ALA A 42 -3.27 -13.44 -5.28
C ALA A 42 -2.88 -12.09 -4.65
N PHE A 43 -1.67 -11.59 -4.93
CA PHE A 43 -1.23 -10.29 -4.47
C PHE A 43 -2.12 -9.16 -5.01
N LEU A 44 -2.39 -9.12 -6.31
CA LEU A 44 -3.24 -8.10 -6.95
C LEU A 44 -4.69 -8.20 -6.48
N THR A 45 -5.23 -9.41 -6.34
CA THR A 45 -6.58 -9.66 -5.82
C THR A 45 -6.74 -9.11 -4.41
N GLY A 46 -5.79 -9.41 -3.53
CA GLY A 46 -5.80 -8.90 -2.16
C GLY A 46 -5.61 -7.40 -2.06
N TYR A 47 -4.80 -6.82 -2.94
CA TYR A 47 -4.65 -5.38 -3.02
C TYR A 47 -5.97 -4.69 -3.40
N GLY A 48 -6.65 -5.20 -4.43
CA GLY A 48 -7.97 -4.69 -4.82
C GLY A 48 -9.00 -4.80 -3.69
N ALA A 49 -9.02 -5.93 -2.99
CA ALA A 49 -9.91 -6.14 -1.84
C ALA A 49 -9.59 -5.17 -0.69
N ALA A 50 -8.30 -4.94 -0.39
CA ALA A 50 -7.87 -4.01 0.65
C ALA A 50 -8.28 -2.55 0.35
N GLN A 51 -8.35 -2.16 -0.92
CA GLN A 51 -8.84 -0.84 -1.34
C GLN A 51 -10.35 -0.66 -1.11
N ALA A 52 -11.12 -1.74 -1.12
CA ALA A 52 -12.55 -1.71 -0.85
C ALA A 52 -12.89 -1.63 0.65
N VAL A 53 -11.94 -1.96 1.53
CA VAL A 53 -12.13 -1.94 2.98
C VAL A 53 -11.75 -0.54 3.51
N PRO A 54 -12.65 0.14 4.25
CA PRO A 54 -12.29 1.39 4.90
C PRO A 54 -11.29 1.14 6.02
N GLY A 55 -10.05 1.60 5.86
CA GLY A 55 -9.00 1.40 6.85
C GLY A 55 -7.60 1.65 6.32
N PRO A 56 -6.58 1.48 7.17
CA PRO A 56 -5.19 1.60 6.74
C PRO A 56 -4.85 0.49 5.74
N LEU A 57 -4.21 0.84 4.63
CA LEU A 57 -3.79 -0.14 3.61
C LEU A 57 -2.84 -1.22 4.17
N PHE A 58 -2.20 -0.96 5.30
CA PHE A 58 -1.41 -1.95 6.04
C PHE A 58 -2.19 -3.21 6.45
N THR A 59 -3.53 -3.15 6.51
CA THR A 59 -4.37 -4.34 6.74
C THR A 59 -4.22 -5.37 5.61
N PHE A 60 -3.74 -4.96 4.44
CA PHE A 60 -3.35 -5.83 3.34
C PHE A 60 -2.31 -6.88 3.77
N ALA A 61 -1.43 -6.54 4.72
CA ALA A 61 -0.48 -7.50 5.28
C ALA A 61 -1.16 -8.69 5.94
N ALA A 62 -2.33 -8.49 6.57
CA ALA A 62 -3.09 -9.60 7.14
C ALA A 62 -3.59 -10.57 6.06
N TYR A 63 -4.09 -10.05 4.94
CA TYR A 63 -4.48 -10.89 3.81
C TYR A 63 -3.27 -11.67 3.26
N LEU A 64 -2.15 -10.98 3.01
CA LEU A 64 -0.94 -11.64 2.52
C LEU A 64 -0.47 -12.74 3.47
N GLY A 65 -0.41 -12.44 4.78
CA GLY A 65 -0.07 -13.43 5.80
C GLY A 65 -1.01 -14.63 5.83
N ALA A 66 -2.30 -14.42 5.51
CA ALA A 66 -3.27 -15.52 5.44
C ALA A 66 -3.06 -16.43 4.22
N VAL A 67 -2.65 -15.88 3.09
CA VAL A 67 -2.51 -16.62 1.81
C VAL A 67 -1.08 -17.06 1.52
N LEU A 68 -0.15 -16.93 2.48
CA LEU A 68 1.22 -17.41 2.32
C LEU A 68 1.22 -18.90 1.95
N GLY A 69 2.08 -19.30 1.00
CA GLY A 69 2.33 -20.71 0.71
C GLY A 69 3.00 -21.44 1.87
N PRO A 70 4.09 -20.88 2.46
CA PRO A 70 4.76 -21.49 3.60
C PRO A 70 4.02 -21.21 4.93
N GLU A 71 4.12 -22.15 5.88
CA GLU A 71 3.64 -21.91 7.25
C GLU A 71 4.58 -20.94 8.02
N PRO A 72 4.05 -20.07 8.90
CA PRO A 72 2.64 -19.96 9.29
C PRO A 72 1.81 -19.18 8.26
N ASN A 73 0.63 -19.72 7.96
CA ASN A 73 -0.36 -19.11 7.07
C ASN A 73 -1.74 -19.04 7.78
N GLY A 74 -2.82 -18.80 7.05
CA GLY A 74 -4.14 -18.66 7.61
C GLY A 74 -4.22 -17.56 8.68
N VAL A 75 -4.98 -17.79 9.73
CA VAL A 75 -5.19 -16.80 10.80
C VAL A 75 -3.90 -16.48 11.56
N ILE A 76 -3.03 -17.44 11.76
CA ILE A 76 -1.75 -17.25 12.46
C ILE A 76 -0.82 -16.41 11.60
N GLY A 77 -0.69 -16.71 10.31
CA GLY A 77 0.09 -15.93 9.37
C GLY A 77 -0.43 -14.50 9.23
N ALA A 78 -1.76 -14.32 9.16
CA ALA A 78 -2.39 -13.00 9.14
C ALA A 78 -2.05 -12.16 10.37
N GLY A 79 -2.16 -12.76 11.56
CA GLY A 79 -1.83 -12.08 12.82
C GLY A 79 -0.34 -11.73 12.91
N LEU A 80 0.54 -12.65 12.51
CA LEU A 80 1.98 -12.44 12.53
C LEU A 80 2.40 -11.30 11.58
N ALA A 81 1.90 -11.33 10.35
CA ALA A 81 2.20 -10.32 9.34
C ALA A 81 1.68 -8.93 9.75
N LEU A 82 0.46 -8.88 10.29
CA LEU A 82 -0.15 -7.64 10.77
C LEU A 82 0.63 -7.05 11.94
N LEU A 83 1.00 -7.86 12.94
CA LEU A 83 1.82 -7.41 14.05
C LEU A 83 3.19 -6.94 13.58
N ALA A 84 3.84 -7.70 12.71
CA ALA A 84 5.17 -7.36 12.21
C ALA A 84 5.20 -6.04 11.47
N ILE A 85 4.24 -5.76 10.58
CA ILE A 85 4.24 -4.55 9.76
C ILE A 85 3.93 -3.28 10.56
N PHE A 86 3.09 -3.38 11.61
CA PHE A 86 2.77 -2.23 12.45
C PHE A 86 3.80 -1.97 13.56
N LEU A 87 4.54 -3.00 13.98
CA LEU A 87 5.45 -2.92 15.13
C LEU A 87 6.50 -1.80 15.01
N PRO A 88 7.20 -1.58 13.87
CA PRO A 88 8.17 -0.50 13.75
C PRO A 88 7.55 0.87 14.00
N GLY A 89 6.36 1.13 13.43
CA GLY A 89 5.63 2.38 13.62
C GLY A 89 5.24 2.61 15.08
N PHE A 90 4.75 1.58 15.76
CA PHE A 90 4.42 1.66 17.20
C PHE A 90 5.65 1.88 18.06
N LEU A 91 6.76 1.20 17.79
CA LEU A 91 8.01 1.40 18.53
C LEU A 91 8.53 2.82 18.37
N LEU A 92 8.50 3.35 17.14
CA LEU A 92 8.88 4.74 16.88
C LEU A 92 7.94 5.73 17.61
N LEU A 93 6.63 5.50 17.56
CA LEU A 93 5.65 6.34 18.22
C LEU A 93 5.90 6.38 19.73
N VAL A 94 5.99 5.22 20.38
CA VAL A 94 6.23 5.11 21.81
C VAL A 94 7.58 5.70 22.22
N GLY A 95 8.62 5.48 21.40
CA GLY A 95 9.96 6.00 21.66
C GLY A 95 10.07 7.52 21.49
N VAL A 96 9.35 8.10 20.56
CA VAL A 96 9.42 9.55 20.27
C VAL A 96 8.44 10.36 21.11
N LEU A 97 7.29 9.79 21.48
CA LEU A 97 6.21 10.49 22.15
C LEU A 97 6.65 11.26 23.41
N PRO A 98 7.49 10.70 24.32
CA PRO A 98 7.96 11.41 25.51
C PRO A 98 8.82 12.65 25.19
N PHE A 99 9.47 12.66 24.05
CA PHE A 99 10.37 13.72 23.60
C PHE A 99 9.75 14.61 22.53
N TRP A 100 8.47 14.40 22.20
CA TRP A 100 7.79 15.04 21.07
C TRP A 100 7.88 16.55 21.07
N ASP A 101 7.62 17.20 22.23
CA ASP A 101 7.66 18.65 22.34
C ASP A 101 9.04 19.24 22.07
N ARG A 102 10.09 18.54 22.48
CA ARG A 102 11.47 18.94 22.18
C ARG A 102 11.81 18.67 20.71
N PHE A 103 11.39 17.51 20.20
CA PHE A 103 11.71 17.09 18.84
C PHE A 103 11.09 18.01 17.79
N ARG A 104 9.81 18.37 17.95
CA ARG A 104 9.08 19.23 17.02
C ARG A 104 9.61 20.67 16.95
N THR A 105 10.34 21.14 17.97
CA THR A 105 10.92 22.49 18.00
C THR A 105 12.36 22.53 17.44
N MET A 106 13.00 21.38 17.25
CA MET A 106 14.35 21.31 16.72
C MET A 106 14.38 21.55 15.21
N ALA A 107 15.11 22.57 14.76
CA ALA A 107 15.22 22.90 13.33
C ALA A 107 15.75 21.72 12.46
N LYS A 108 16.69 20.94 13.01
CA LYS A 108 17.22 19.74 12.33
C LYS A 108 16.16 18.67 12.16
N ALA A 109 15.31 18.41 13.16
CA ALA A 109 14.22 17.45 13.09
C ALA A 109 13.17 17.88 12.07
N GLN A 110 12.79 19.15 12.06
CA GLN A 110 11.87 19.70 11.05
C GLN A 110 12.43 19.60 9.63
N SER A 111 13.72 19.82 9.45
CA SER A 111 14.38 19.68 8.14
C SER A 111 14.41 18.23 7.68
N LEU A 112 14.68 17.28 8.59
CA LEU A 112 14.63 15.85 8.31
C LEU A 112 13.22 15.41 7.90
N MET A 113 12.20 15.83 8.63
CA MET A 113 10.79 15.52 8.30
C MET A 113 10.37 16.10 6.94
N ARG A 114 10.79 17.34 6.64
CA ARG A 114 10.55 17.95 5.32
C ARG A 114 11.24 17.18 4.20
N GLY A 115 12.49 16.76 4.40
CA GLY A 115 13.22 15.93 3.45
C GLY A 115 12.56 14.57 3.22
N ALA A 116 12.14 13.89 4.30
CA ALA A 116 11.42 12.63 4.21
C ALA A 116 10.10 12.78 3.43
N ASN A 117 9.30 13.81 3.74
CA ASN A 117 8.06 14.08 3.02
C ASN A 117 8.29 14.38 1.52
N ALA A 118 9.34 15.13 1.20
CA ALA A 118 9.70 15.40 -0.21
C ALA A 118 10.11 14.11 -0.95
N ALA A 119 10.88 13.25 -0.30
CA ALA A 119 11.25 11.94 -0.86
C ALA A 119 10.03 11.07 -1.13
N VAL A 120 9.08 11.03 -0.19
CA VAL A 120 7.80 10.30 -0.34
C VAL A 120 6.99 10.81 -1.52
N VAL A 121 6.86 12.13 -1.68
CA VAL A 121 6.16 12.71 -2.84
C VAL A 121 6.82 12.29 -4.15
N GLY A 122 8.16 12.25 -4.19
CA GLY A 122 8.91 11.76 -5.35
C GLY A 122 8.64 10.27 -5.65
N ILE A 123 8.65 9.43 -4.63
CA ILE A 123 8.35 7.98 -4.75
C ILE A 123 6.91 7.76 -5.23
N LEU A 124 5.94 8.48 -4.66
CA LEU A 124 4.54 8.39 -5.08
C LEU A 124 4.36 8.88 -6.53
N GLY A 125 5.04 9.94 -6.92
CA GLY A 125 5.05 10.42 -8.31
C GLY A 125 5.64 9.39 -9.27
N ALA A 126 6.73 8.75 -8.91
CA ALA A 126 7.33 7.67 -9.70
C ALA A 126 6.39 6.45 -9.78
N ALA A 127 5.79 6.04 -8.67
CA ALA A 127 4.84 4.93 -8.61
C ALA A 127 3.55 5.21 -9.41
N LEU A 128 3.08 6.45 -9.44
CA LEU A 128 1.94 6.85 -10.27
C LEU A 128 2.24 6.64 -11.76
N TYR A 129 3.47 6.92 -12.20
CA TYR A 129 3.87 6.65 -13.58
C TYR A 129 4.13 5.15 -13.80
N SER A 130 4.99 4.55 -13.02
CA SER A 130 5.34 3.12 -13.10
C SER A 130 5.23 2.49 -11.69
N PRO A 131 4.38 1.48 -11.47
CA PRO A 131 3.62 0.71 -12.48
C PRO A 131 2.21 1.24 -12.80
N VAL A 132 1.62 2.18 -12.02
CA VAL A 132 0.18 2.47 -12.10
C VAL A 132 -0.26 2.90 -13.50
N PHE A 133 0.32 3.97 -14.03
CA PHE A 133 -0.04 4.46 -15.37
C PHE A 133 0.29 3.45 -16.46
N THR A 134 1.51 2.90 -16.42
CA THR A 134 2.00 1.98 -17.47
C THR A 134 1.26 0.65 -17.51
N THR A 135 0.66 0.22 -16.39
CA THR A 135 -0.09 -1.04 -16.32
C THR A 135 -1.59 -0.84 -16.53
N ALA A 136 -2.14 0.25 -15.97
CA ALA A 136 -3.59 0.46 -15.99
C ALA A 136 -4.09 1.14 -17.27
N ILE A 137 -3.23 1.81 -18.04
CA ILE A 137 -3.63 2.57 -19.22
C ILE A 137 -2.98 1.96 -20.46
N GLY A 138 -3.69 1.03 -21.08
CA GLY A 138 -3.27 0.38 -22.31
C GLY A 138 -3.77 1.10 -23.59
N ASN A 139 -4.81 1.93 -23.47
CA ASN A 139 -5.43 2.58 -24.61
C ASN A 139 -6.08 3.94 -24.21
N PRO A 140 -6.47 4.79 -25.18
CA PRO A 140 -7.08 6.09 -24.89
C PRO A 140 -8.42 6.01 -24.12
N ARG A 141 -9.14 4.89 -24.23
CA ARG A 141 -10.43 4.70 -23.51
C ARG A 141 -10.16 4.52 -22.00
N ASP A 142 -9.12 3.76 -21.65
CA ASP A 142 -8.70 3.59 -20.25
C ASP A 142 -8.29 4.92 -19.64
N PHE A 143 -7.56 5.72 -20.42
CA PHE A 143 -7.17 7.06 -19.98
C PHE A 143 -8.39 7.97 -19.73
N THR A 144 -9.40 7.90 -20.60
CA THR A 144 -10.63 8.68 -20.42
C THR A 144 -11.37 8.26 -19.15
N LEU A 145 -11.45 6.97 -18.88
CA LEU A 145 -12.07 6.44 -17.67
C LEU A 145 -11.29 6.86 -16.41
N ALA A 146 -9.97 6.79 -16.44
CA ALA A 146 -9.11 7.24 -15.35
C ALA A 146 -9.25 8.75 -15.10
N LEU A 147 -9.31 9.55 -16.16
CA LEU A 147 -9.51 11.00 -16.07
C LEU A 147 -10.89 11.33 -15.49
N ALA A 148 -11.95 10.64 -15.92
CA ALA A 148 -13.28 10.81 -15.35
C ALA A 148 -13.31 10.47 -13.85
N GLY A 149 -12.65 9.40 -13.44
CA GLY A 149 -12.48 9.04 -12.03
C GLY A 149 -11.72 10.10 -11.25
N PHE A 150 -10.63 10.63 -11.82
CA PHE A 150 -9.87 11.71 -11.20
C PHE A 150 -10.70 12.98 -10.99
N VAL A 151 -11.49 13.40 -11.99
CA VAL A 151 -12.41 14.54 -11.88
C VAL A 151 -13.49 14.28 -10.83
N ALA A 152 -14.06 13.08 -10.81
CA ALA A 152 -15.04 12.68 -9.79
C ALA A 152 -14.51 12.81 -8.37
N LEU A 153 -13.26 12.39 -8.14
CA LEU A 153 -12.60 12.46 -6.82
C LEU A 153 -12.22 13.89 -6.43
N THR A 154 -11.68 14.68 -7.37
CA THR A 154 -11.09 15.99 -7.06
C THR A 154 -12.07 17.13 -7.12
N VAL A 155 -12.94 17.16 -8.15
CA VAL A 155 -13.92 18.26 -8.38
C VAL A 155 -15.22 17.95 -7.68
N TRP A 156 -15.80 16.77 -7.88
CA TRP A 156 -17.09 16.40 -7.29
C TRP A 156 -16.96 15.82 -5.87
N LYS A 157 -15.72 15.58 -5.40
CA LYS A 157 -15.44 15.01 -4.06
C LYS A 157 -16.26 13.74 -3.80
N ALA A 158 -16.48 12.95 -4.85
CA ALA A 158 -17.18 11.68 -4.75
C ALA A 158 -16.45 10.73 -3.80
N ALA A 159 -17.20 9.91 -3.09
CA ALA A 159 -16.59 8.93 -2.18
C ALA A 159 -15.74 7.92 -2.99
N PRO A 160 -14.52 7.61 -2.56
CA PRO A 160 -13.60 6.74 -3.31
C PRO A 160 -14.21 5.40 -3.72
N TRP A 161 -15.00 4.77 -2.86
CA TRP A 161 -15.66 3.50 -3.14
C TRP A 161 -16.67 3.57 -4.31
N ILE A 162 -17.34 4.72 -4.49
CA ILE A 162 -18.24 4.95 -5.63
C ILE A 162 -17.43 5.00 -6.92
N VAL A 163 -16.32 5.75 -6.90
CA VAL A 163 -15.45 5.89 -8.08
C VAL A 163 -14.84 4.56 -8.47
N VAL A 164 -14.39 3.76 -7.49
CA VAL A 164 -13.88 2.41 -7.75
C VAL A 164 -14.95 1.52 -8.38
N GLY A 165 -16.18 1.51 -7.83
CA GLY A 165 -17.29 0.74 -8.38
C GLY A 165 -17.64 1.14 -9.81
N LEU A 166 -17.76 2.46 -10.08
CA LEU A 166 -18.04 2.98 -11.42
C LEU A 166 -16.89 2.69 -12.41
N SER A 167 -15.64 2.79 -11.98
CA SER A 167 -14.48 2.47 -12.81
C SER A 167 -14.43 0.99 -13.16
N ALA A 168 -14.75 0.11 -12.21
CA ALA A 168 -14.85 -1.34 -12.46
C ALA A 168 -15.95 -1.67 -13.48
N LEU A 169 -17.14 -1.07 -13.33
CA LEU A 169 -18.24 -1.23 -14.27
C LEU A 169 -17.89 -0.64 -15.65
N GLY A 170 -17.29 0.55 -15.68
CA GLY A 170 -16.83 1.19 -16.91
C GLY A 170 -15.76 0.36 -17.65
N GLY A 171 -14.78 -0.17 -16.92
CA GLY A 171 -13.74 -1.03 -17.48
C GLY A 171 -14.30 -2.33 -18.06
N THR A 172 -15.23 -2.99 -17.33
CA THR A 172 -15.89 -4.19 -17.88
C THR A 172 -16.75 -3.90 -19.09
N ALA A 173 -17.48 -2.78 -19.10
CA ALA A 173 -18.26 -2.35 -20.27
C ALA A 173 -17.36 -2.08 -21.47
N LEU A 174 -16.24 -1.39 -21.30
CA LEU A 174 -15.26 -1.14 -22.35
C LEU A 174 -14.63 -2.42 -22.90
N ALA A 175 -14.35 -3.39 -22.04
CA ALA A 175 -13.81 -4.69 -22.43
C ALA A 175 -14.83 -5.54 -23.24
N LEU A 176 -16.13 -5.34 -23.02
CA LEU A 176 -17.19 -6.04 -23.77
C LEU A 176 -17.49 -5.40 -25.14
N ILE A 177 -17.15 -4.14 -25.34
CA ILE A 177 -17.44 -3.37 -26.56
C ILE A 177 -16.23 -3.32 -27.51
N GLY A 178 -15.05 -3.60 -27.00
CA GLY A 178 -13.78 -3.52 -27.75
C GLY A 178 -13.14 -4.79 -28.06
#